data_fc8362147b7c3c937f7fab81281ede12
#
_entry.id   fc8362147b7c3c937f7fab81281ede12
#
_cell.length_a   1.000
_cell.length_b   1.000
_cell.length_c   1.000
_cell.angle_alpha   90.00
_cell.angle_beta   90.00
_cell.angle_gamma   90.00
#
_symmetry.space_group_name_H-M   'P 1'
#
loop_
_entity.id
_entity.type
_entity.pdbx_description
1 polymer ?
#
loop_
_entity_poly.entity_id
_entity_poly.type
_entity_poly.pdbx_seq_one_letter_code
_entity_poly.pdbx_strand_id
1 'polypeptide(L)'
;SGELSLFMYSREEFVRAMGMDYVPPKDINQTFEIALWLPSFADVDSEYERLSKLGAQFPAGEPITYPFGIRNFYVADPEGNLLEIGSTNAI
;
A
#
# COMPACT_ATOMS: atom_id res chain seq x y z
N SER A 1 -6.56 8.21 -17.38
CA SER A 1 -5.89 7.31 -16.62
C SER A 1 -6.03 5.92 -17.14
N GLY A 2 -5.58 4.96 -16.49
CA GLY A 2 -5.56 3.59 -16.96
C GLY A 2 -4.18 3.13 -17.34
N GLU A 3 -3.18 3.94 -17.04
CA GLU A 3 -1.81 3.48 -17.17
C GLU A 3 -1.46 2.58 -16.00
N LEU A 4 -0.77 1.50 -16.32
CA LEU A 4 -0.21 0.61 -15.31
C LEU A 4 1.30 0.81 -15.28
N SER A 5 1.84 1.10 -14.11
CA SER A 5 3.28 1.17 -13.92
C SER A 5 3.71 0.05 -13.00
N LEU A 6 4.77 -0.65 -13.39
CA LEU A 6 5.33 -1.72 -12.58
C LEU A 6 6.73 -1.35 -12.17
N PHE A 7 6.97 -1.33 -10.86
CA PHE A 7 8.27 -1.04 -10.30
C PHE A 7 8.75 -2.25 -9.52
N MET A 8 10.00 -2.62 -9.73
CA MET A 8 10.59 -3.76 -9.04
C MET A 8 11.84 -3.32 -8.30
N TYR A 9 11.87 -3.58 -7.01
CA TYR A 9 13.00 -3.25 -6.16
C TYR A 9 13.41 -4.48 -5.39
N SER A 10 14.70 -4.62 -5.13
CA SER A 10 15.10 -5.62 -4.14
C SER A 10 14.64 -5.14 -2.78
N ARG A 11 14.38 -6.09 -1.88
CA ARG A 11 14.00 -5.74 -0.51
C ARG A 11 15.07 -4.87 0.15
N GLU A 12 16.32 -5.20 -0.09
CA GLU A 12 17.44 -4.46 0.48
C GLU A 12 17.47 -3.01 0.01
N GLU A 13 17.29 -2.79 -1.30
CA GLU A 13 17.26 -1.42 -1.84
C GLU A 13 16.05 -0.65 -1.32
N PHE A 14 14.91 -1.31 -1.23
CA PHE A 14 13.69 -0.66 -0.75
C PHE A 14 13.84 -0.17 0.68
N VAL A 15 14.31 -1.03 1.58
CA VAL A 15 14.44 -0.65 2.98
C VAL A 15 15.48 0.43 3.18
N ARG A 16 16.55 0.44 2.37
CA ARG A 16 17.55 1.51 2.42
C ARG A 16 16.95 2.84 2.01
N ALA A 17 16.14 2.84 0.95
CA ALA A 17 15.45 4.04 0.51
C ALA A 17 14.51 4.58 1.57
N MET A 18 13.97 3.72 2.40
CA MET A 18 13.09 4.11 3.51
C MET A 18 13.86 4.48 4.76
N GLY A 19 15.19 4.42 4.74
CA GLY A 19 16.01 4.74 5.91
C GLY A 19 15.99 3.68 6.99
N MET A 20 15.71 2.44 6.61
CA MET A 20 15.62 1.33 7.54
C MET A 20 16.73 0.32 7.28
N ASP A 21 17.01 -0.51 8.27
CA ASP A 21 17.98 -1.60 8.11
C ASP A 21 17.34 -2.76 7.36
N TYR A 22 18.13 -3.40 6.50
CA TYR A 22 17.67 -4.58 5.79
C TYR A 22 17.62 -5.78 6.73
N VAL A 23 16.49 -6.45 6.75
CA VAL A 23 16.31 -7.71 7.47
C VAL A 23 15.95 -8.77 6.44
N PRO A 24 16.75 -9.82 6.27
CA PRO A 24 16.43 -10.87 5.32
C PRO A 24 15.09 -11.53 5.65
N PRO A 25 14.35 -11.97 4.63
CA PRO A 25 13.06 -12.63 4.88
C PRO A 25 13.27 -13.91 5.67
N LYS A 26 12.41 -14.10 6.65
CA LYS A 26 12.44 -15.29 7.50
C LYS A 26 11.02 -15.54 7.92
N ASP A 27 10.45 -16.65 7.49
CA ASP A 27 9.08 -17.02 7.82
C ASP A 27 8.04 -16.00 7.33
N ILE A 28 8.34 -15.36 6.19
CA ILE A 28 7.42 -14.42 5.55
C ILE A 28 6.88 -15.06 4.28
N ASN A 29 5.58 -14.95 4.09
CA ASN A 29 4.94 -15.47 2.88
C ASN A 29 4.99 -14.46 1.73
N GLN A 30 4.89 -13.18 2.05
CA GLN A 30 4.82 -12.14 1.04
C GLN A 30 6.17 -11.49 0.82
N THR A 31 6.68 -11.56 -0.41
CA THR A 31 7.97 -10.96 -0.78
C THR A 31 7.82 -9.80 -1.75
N PHE A 32 6.61 -9.51 -2.19
CA PHE A 32 6.30 -8.33 -3.00
C PHE A 32 4.87 -7.92 -2.70
N GLU A 33 4.51 -6.69 -3.07
CA GLU A 33 3.13 -6.25 -2.94
C GLU A 33 2.70 -5.55 -4.22
N ILE A 34 1.40 -5.46 -4.41
CA ILE A 34 0.80 -4.69 -5.50
C ILE A 34 0.29 -3.40 -4.89
N ALA A 35 0.68 -2.28 -5.50
CA ALA A 35 0.20 -0.97 -5.10
C ALA A 35 -0.68 -0.42 -6.23
N LEU A 36 -1.88 0.00 -5.87
CA LEU A 36 -2.84 0.57 -6.80
C LEU A 36 -3.00 2.05 -6.47
N TRP A 37 -2.75 2.92 -7.47
CA TRP A 37 -2.88 4.36 -7.27
C TRP A 37 -4.21 4.85 -7.77
N LEU A 38 -4.88 5.63 -6.94
CA LEU A 38 -6.16 6.25 -7.24
C LEU A 38 -5.96 7.72 -7.58
N PRO A 39 -6.96 8.35 -8.24
CA PRO A 39 -6.80 9.73 -8.70
C PRO A 39 -6.59 10.76 -7.60
N SER A 40 -7.14 10.55 -6.40
CA SER A 40 -7.04 11.56 -5.34
C SER A 40 -7.10 10.93 -3.96
N PHE A 41 -6.73 11.71 -2.93
CA PHE A 41 -6.85 11.30 -1.54
C PHE A 41 -8.30 10.97 -1.18
N ALA A 42 -9.25 11.74 -1.71
CA ALA A 42 -10.66 11.48 -1.47
C ALA A 42 -11.07 10.11 -1.99
N ASP A 43 -10.52 9.70 -3.12
CA ASP A 43 -10.80 8.37 -3.68
C ASP A 43 -10.22 7.27 -2.79
N VAL A 44 -9.08 7.51 -2.17
CA VAL A 44 -8.48 6.55 -1.22
C VAL A 44 -9.45 6.34 -0.06
N ASP A 45 -9.99 7.42 0.50
CA ASP A 45 -10.93 7.34 1.61
C ASP A 45 -12.22 6.64 1.20
N SER A 46 -12.73 6.94 0.00
CA SER A 46 -13.95 6.29 -0.51
C SER A 46 -13.75 4.80 -0.69
N GLU A 47 -12.58 4.40 -1.20
CA GLU A 47 -12.30 2.99 -1.40
C GLU A 47 -12.14 2.27 -0.06
N TYR A 48 -11.52 2.90 0.91
CA TYR A 48 -11.41 2.36 2.25
C TYR A 48 -12.81 2.09 2.84
N GLU A 49 -13.71 3.06 2.71
CA GLU A 49 -15.08 2.92 3.18
C GLU A 49 -15.79 1.76 2.48
N ARG A 50 -15.65 1.68 1.16
CA ARG A 50 -16.29 0.63 0.37
C ARG A 50 -15.82 -0.75 0.81
N LEU A 51 -14.50 -0.92 0.95
CA LEU A 51 -13.92 -2.19 1.36
C LEU A 51 -14.26 -2.53 2.80
N SER A 52 -14.34 -1.53 3.68
CA SER A 52 -14.74 -1.74 5.08
C SER A 52 -16.14 -2.35 5.15
N LYS A 53 -17.06 -1.86 4.34
CA LYS A 53 -18.43 -2.35 4.30
C LYS A 53 -18.51 -3.78 3.76
N LEU A 54 -17.53 -4.19 2.98
CA LEU A 54 -17.44 -5.55 2.46
C LEU A 54 -16.74 -6.50 3.44
N GLY A 55 -16.28 -6.00 4.57
CA GLY A 55 -15.65 -6.83 5.59
C GLY A 55 -14.17 -7.08 5.38
N ALA A 56 -13.50 -6.27 4.56
CA ALA A 56 -12.07 -6.42 4.33
C ALA A 56 -11.26 -6.20 5.60
N GLN A 57 -10.07 -6.78 5.63
CA GLN A 57 -9.14 -6.63 6.76
C GLN A 57 -8.07 -5.60 6.43
N PHE A 58 -7.78 -4.74 7.39
CA PHE A 58 -6.80 -3.66 7.23
C PHE A 58 -5.74 -3.78 8.32
N PRO A 59 -4.71 -4.63 8.12
CA PRO A 59 -3.73 -4.90 9.19
C PRO A 59 -2.98 -3.67 9.68
N ALA A 60 -2.80 -2.66 8.83
CA ALA A 60 -2.11 -1.43 9.19
C ALA A 60 -3.06 -0.29 9.57
N GLY A 61 -4.37 -0.57 9.64
CA GLY A 61 -5.35 0.42 10.06
C GLY A 61 -5.90 1.27 8.92
N GLU A 62 -6.49 2.39 9.30
CA GLU A 62 -7.14 3.29 8.36
C GLU A 62 -6.13 4.13 7.57
N PRO A 63 -6.57 4.84 6.51
CA PRO A 63 -5.65 5.62 5.67
C PRO A 63 -4.82 6.63 6.45
N ILE A 64 -3.55 6.74 6.06
CA ILE A 64 -2.58 7.64 6.65
C ILE A 64 -2.01 8.51 5.54
N THR A 65 -1.80 9.79 5.83
CA THR A 65 -1.10 10.70 4.93
C THR A 65 0.33 10.88 5.44
N TYR A 66 1.30 10.61 4.58
CA TYR A 66 2.72 10.73 4.90
C TYR A 66 3.23 12.12 4.56
N PRO A 67 4.28 12.60 5.25
CA PRO A 67 4.85 13.93 4.96
C PRO A 67 5.34 14.10 3.53
N PHE A 68 5.69 13.01 2.84
CA PHE A 68 6.18 13.09 1.47
C PHE A 68 5.05 13.07 0.42
N GLY A 69 3.79 13.22 0.85
CA GLY A 69 2.70 13.49 -0.08
C GLY A 69 1.93 12.28 -0.57
N ILE A 70 2.04 11.15 0.09
CA ILE A 70 1.25 9.96 -0.24
C ILE A 70 0.23 9.72 0.87
N ARG A 71 -1.00 9.39 0.47
CA ARG A 71 -2.01 8.89 1.40
C ARG A 71 -2.35 7.48 0.97
N ASN A 72 -2.29 6.53 1.90
CA ASN A 72 -2.56 5.13 1.58
C ASN A 72 -3.17 4.35 2.73
N PHE A 73 -3.62 3.16 2.42
CA PHE A 73 -3.92 2.12 3.39
C PHE A 73 -3.53 0.78 2.79
N TYR A 74 -3.43 -0.24 3.64
CA TYR A 74 -3.15 -1.60 3.20
C TYR A 74 -4.36 -2.47 3.48
N VAL A 75 -4.72 -3.31 2.51
CA VAL A 75 -5.80 -4.26 2.65
C VAL A 75 -5.25 -5.65 2.41
N ALA A 76 -5.71 -6.62 3.21
CA ALA A 76 -5.26 -8.00 3.08
C ALA A 76 -6.22 -8.78 2.19
N ASP A 77 -5.65 -9.61 1.31
CA ASP A 77 -6.47 -10.58 0.57
C ASP A 77 -6.77 -11.79 1.48
N PRO A 78 -7.58 -12.76 1.02
CA PRO A 78 -7.93 -13.92 1.86
C PRO A 78 -6.72 -14.75 2.31
N GLU A 79 -5.61 -14.69 1.59
CA GLU A 79 -4.39 -15.40 1.94
C GLU A 79 -3.48 -14.59 2.85
N GLY A 80 -3.87 -13.37 3.20
CA GLY A 80 -3.09 -12.52 4.06
C GLY A 80 -2.06 -11.66 3.33
N ASN A 81 -2.03 -11.67 2.00
CA ASN A 81 -1.16 -10.79 1.26
C ASN A 81 -1.69 -9.37 1.29
N LEU A 82 -0.78 -8.41 1.43
CA LEU A 82 -1.16 -7.01 1.50
C LEU A 82 -1.13 -6.36 0.13
N LEU A 83 -2.17 -5.57 -0.13
CA LEU A 83 -2.20 -4.66 -1.27
C LEU A 83 -2.20 -3.24 -0.73
N GLU A 84 -1.45 -2.37 -1.38
CA GLU A 84 -1.44 -0.96 -1.03
C GLU A 84 -2.39 -0.21 -1.94
N ILE A 85 -3.26 0.61 -1.37
CA ILE A 85 -4.17 1.49 -2.11
C ILE A 85 -3.81 2.92 -1.73
N GLY A 86 -3.42 3.71 -2.69
CA GLY A 86 -2.93 5.04 -2.37
C GLY A 86 -3.11 6.06 -3.48
N SER A 87 -2.70 7.28 -3.19
CA SER A 87 -2.67 8.38 -4.13
C SER A 87 -1.59 9.38 -3.74
N THR A 88 -1.08 10.08 -4.74
CA THR A 88 -0.15 11.19 -4.54
C THR A 88 -0.82 12.53 -4.74
N ASN A 89 -2.11 12.55 -5.00
CA ASN A 89 -2.84 13.77 -5.36
C ASN A 89 -3.83 14.16 -4.26
N ALA A 90 -3.50 15.22 -3.53
CA ALA A 90 -4.33 15.71 -2.44
C ALA A 90 -5.64 16.39 -2.90
N ILE A 91 -5.75 16.72 -4.18
CA ILE A 91 -6.92 17.49 -4.70
C ILE A 91 -7.94 16.57 -5.34
#